data_20f17cc6635334dfd94157e8a780928b
#
_entry.id   20f17cc6635334dfd94157e8a780928b
#
_cell.length_a   1.000
_cell.length_b   1.000
_cell.length_c   1.000
_cell.angle_alpha   90.00
_cell.angle_beta   90.00
_cell.angle_gamma   90.00
#
_symmetry.space_group_name_H-M   'P 1'
#
loop_
_entity.id
_entity.type
_entity.pdbx_description
1 polymer ?
#
loop_
_entity_poly.entity_id
_entity_poly.type
_entity_poly.pdbx_seq_one_letter_code
_entity_poly.pdbx_strand_id
1 'polypeptide(L)'
;MKPVDRRGLIRLAAWLGALPLLQAQANDKLSYSQFKKETPMAALYHCDYGAPDRFAQTLTNMSNHLSVYDNDPFKLKLVMVAHGQGVKFFLKDLEGLPQAWTADKFDQEAIFSRIKQLAALGVEYYICQITFTRNNIAESKLRSDDFIKWVPSGVGAVAELQAKGFAYIKAG
;
A
#
# COMPACT_ATOMS: atom_id res chain seq x y z
N MET A 1 -5.29 -35.63 72.14
CA MET A 1 -5.86 -35.73 70.77
C MET A 1 -6.09 -34.31 70.22
N LYS A 2 -5.29 -33.90 69.27
CA LYS A 2 -5.47 -32.61 68.58
C LYS A 2 -5.97 -32.86 67.17
N PRO A 3 -6.93 -32.07 66.67
CA PRO A 3 -7.48 -32.29 65.33
C PRO A 3 -6.56 -31.81 64.20
N VAL A 4 -6.56 -32.57 63.10
CA VAL A 4 -5.82 -32.32 61.88
C VAL A 4 -6.50 -31.20 61.10
N ASP A 5 -5.77 -30.15 60.79
CA ASP A 5 -6.22 -29.01 59.96
C ASP A 5 -6.14 -29.38 58.47
N ARG A 6 -7.32 -29.35 57.82
CA ARG A 6 -7.50 -29.56 56.39
C ARG A 6 -7.66 -28.19 55.72
N ARG A 7 -6.59 -27.56 55.27
CA ARG A 7 -6.72 -26.45 54.33
C ARG A 7 -5.46 -26.29 53.49
N GLY A 8 -5.51 -26.78 52.29
CA GLY A 8 -4.44 -26.66 51.31
C GLY A 8 -4.91 -26.93 49.89
N LEU A 9 -6.08 -26.38 49.52
CA LEU A 9 -6.51 -26.41 48.10
C LEU A 9 -5.80 -25.27 47.36
N ILE A 10 -4.67 -25.62 46.73
CA ILE A 10 -3.97 -24.74 45.77
C ILE A 10 -4.85 -24.66 44.51
N ARG A 11 -5.51 -23.54 44.33
CA ARG A 11 -6.19 -23.20 43.05
C ARG A 11 -5.11 -22.83 42.01
N LEU A 12 -4.78 -23.77 41.12
CA LEU A 12 -4.10 -23.42 39.88
C LEU A 12 -5.07 -22.60 39.02
N ALA A 13 -4.89 -21.29 39.00
CA ALA A 13 -5.52 -20.42 38.03
C ALA A 13 -4.79 -20.62 36.71
N ALA A 14 -5.42 -21.34 35.77
CA ALA A 14 -4.94 -21.44 34.40
C ALA A 14 -5.08 -20.06 33.75
N TRP A 15 -3.97 -19.38 33.54
CA TRP A 15 -3.87 -18.21 32.68
C TRP A 15 -3.98 -18.68 31.22
N LEU A 16 -5.19 -18.73 30.69
CA LEU A 16 -5.40 -18.75 29.24
C LEU A 16 -5.02 -17.38 28.70
N GLY A 17 -3.76 -17.24 28.32
CA GLY A 17 -3.26 -16.10 27.57
C GLY A 17 -4.05 -16.02 26.26
N ALA A 18 -4.97 -15.07 26.14
CA ALA A 18 -5.56 -14.71 24.86
C ALA A 18 -4.44 -14.19 23.96
N LEU A 19 -4.01 -14.98 23.00
CA LEU A 19 -3.17 -14.51 21.90
C LEU A 19 -3.95 -13.39 21.21
N PRO A 20 -3.36 -12.19 21.01
CA PRO A 20 -4.02 -11.17 20.21
C PRO A 20 -4.19 -11.75 18.80
N LEU A 21 -5.43 -11.90 18.37
CA LEU A 21 -5.75 -12.12 16.97
C LEU A 21 -5.16 -10.93 16.21
N LEU A 22 -4.09 -11.17 15.44
CA LEU A 22 -3.62 -10.21 14.44
C LEU A 22 -4.76 -10.02 13.44
N GLN A 23 -5.61 -9.04 13.68
CA GLN A 23 -6.56 -8.59 12.67
C GLN A 23 -5.74 -8.02 11.53
N ALA A 24 -5.85 -8.64 10.35
CA ALA A 24 -5.29 -8.08 9.14
C ALA A 24 -5.88 -6.66 8.98
N GLN A 25 -5.03 -5.65 9.06
CA GLN A 25 -5.43 -4.27 8.96
C GLN A 25 -5.92 -4.04 7.52
N ALA A 26 -7.19 -3.65 7.38
CA ALA A 26 -7.72 -3.30 6.07
C ALA A 26 -7.10 -1.96 5.62
N ASN A 27 -6.76 -1.86 4.34
CA ASN A 27 -6.25 -0.60 3.79
C ASN A 27 -7.28 0.53 3.95
N ASP A 28 -6.83 1.72 4.28
CA ASP A 28 -7.67 2.90 4.39
C ASP A 28 -8.36 3.23 3.06
N LYS A 29 -9.65 3.56 3.13
CA LYS A 29 -10.44 4.05 1.97
C LYS A 29 -10.46 5.58 2.01
N LEU A 30 -9.71 6.21 1.10
CA LEU A 30 -9.63 7.66 1.01
C LEU A 30 -10.73 8.24 0.13
N SER A 31 -11.36 9.29 0.61
CA SER A 31 -12.14 10.21 -0.24
C SER A 31 -11.22 11.30 -0.81
N TYR A 32 -11.58 11.88 -1.95
CA TYR A 32 -10.78 12.94 -2.58
C TYR A 32 -10.65 14.21 -1.73
N SER A 33 -11.60 14.47 -0.82
CA SER A 33 -11.52 15.57 0.12
C SER A 33 -10.36 15.46 1.11
N GLN A 34 -9.83 14.26 1.31
CA GLN A 34 -8.69 13.99 2.20
C GLN A 34 -7.34 14.25 1.53
N PHE A 35 -7.30 14.45 0.21
CA PHE A 35 -6.06 14.77 -0.48
C PHE A 35 -5.58 16.16 -0.09
N LYS A 36 -4.35 16.26 0.39
CA LYS A 36 -3.73 17.51 0.80
C LYS A 36 -2.30 17.60 0.29
N LYS A 37 -1.95 18.77 -0.21
CA LYS A 37 -0.57 19.15 -0.45
C LYS A 37 -0.01 19.74 0.85
N GLU A 38 0.68 18.91 1.64
CA GLU A 38 1.19 19.28 2.95
C GLU A 38 2.64 19.78 2.92
N THR A 39 3.28 19.71 1.76
CA THR A 39 4.68 20.07 1.54
C THR A 39 4.81 21.19 0.50
N PRO A 40 5.90 21.94 0.48
CA PRO A 40 6.16 22.97 -0.55
C PRO A 40 6.09 22.38 -1.97
N MET A 41 6.64 21.17 -2.16
CA MET A 41 6.58 20.43 -3.42
C MET A 41 5.82 19.13 -3.22
N ALA A 42 4.94 18.81 -4.18
CA ALA A 42 4.24 17.52 -4.21
C ALA A 42 4.11 17.05 -5.66
N ALA A 43 4.28 15.75 -5.89
CA ALA A 43 4.12 15.16 -7.21
C ALA A 43 3.36 13.83 -7.14
N LEU A 44 2.57 13.57 -8.18
CA LEU A 44 1.93 12.28 -8.39
C LEU A 44 2.58 11.56 -9.57
N TYR A 45 2.90 10.30 -9.37
CA TYR A 45 3.33 9.36 -10.39
C TYR A 45 2.15 8.52 -10.83
N HIS A 46 1.89 8.47 -12.12
CA HIS A 46 0.73 7.78 -12.67
C HIS A 46 1.13 6.41 -13.23
N CYS A 47 0.60 5.34 -12.64
CA CYS A 47 0.86 3.96 -13.03
C CYS A 47 -0.43 3.29 -13.56
N ASP A 48 -0.62 3.32 -14.89
CA ASP A 48 -1.73 2.68 -15.62
C ASP A 48 -1.29 1.47 -16.48
N TYR A 49 -0.03 1.11 -16.41
CA TYR A 49 0.65 0.12 -17.23
C TYR A 49 1.10 -1.10 -16.40
N GLY A 50 1.32 -2.24 -17.11
CA GLY A 50 1.71 -3.50 -16.49
C GLY A 50 3.14 -3.97 -16.81
N ALA A 51 3.95 -3.21 -17.58
CA ALA A 51 5.32 -3.58 -17.92
C ALA A 51 6.25 -3.52 -16.69
N PRO A 52 6.85 -4.65 -16.24
CA PRO A 52 7.64 -4.69 -15.00
C PRO A 52 8.89 -3.81 -15.06
N ASP A 53 9.60 -3.79 -16.20
CA ASP A 53 10.81 -2.98 -16.36
C ASP A 53 10.49 -1.47 -16.26
N ARG A 54 9.37 -1.05 -16.86
CA ARG A 54 8.88 0.31 -16.77
C ARG A 54 8.53 0.67 -15.31
N PHE A 55 7.92 -0.26 -14.59
CA PHE A 55 7.60 -0.06 -13.17
C PHE A 55 8.88 0.03 -12.33
N ALA A 56 9.84 -0.86 -12.54
CA ALA A 56 11.14 -0.81 -11.88
C ALA A 56 11.87 0.52 -12.15
N GLN A 57 11.83 1.02 -13.40
CA GLN A 57 12.37 2.33 -13.76
C GLN A 57 11.63 3.48 -13.04
N THR A 58 10.30 3.38 -12.93
CA THR A 58 9.51 4.38 -12.19
C THR A 58 9.92 4.46 -10.72
N LEU A 59 10.11 3.31 -10.05
CA LEU A 59 10.59 3.29 -8.66
C LEU A 59 12.00 3.94 -8.54
N THR A 60 12.87 3.73 -9.53
CA THR A 60 14.19 4.40 -9.60
C THR A 60 14.02 5.91 -9.74
N ASN A 61 13.15 6.38 -10.63
CA ASN A 61 12.88 7.80 -10.82
C ASN A 61 12.32 8.46 -9.56
N MET A 62 11.42 7.77 -8.83
CA MET A 62 10.90 8.24 -7.55
C MET A 62 12.01 8.37 -6.50
N SER A 63 12.91 7.38 -6.41
CA SER A 63 14.06 7.44 -5.51
C SER A 63 14.98 8.62 -5.85
N ASN A 64 15.29 8.83 -7.13
CA ASN A 64 16.09 9.98 -7.58
C ASN A 64 15.38 11.31 -7.28
N HIS A 65 14.04 11.36 -7.44
CA HIS A 65 13.27 12.57 -7.13
C HIS A 65 13.32 12.90 -5.64
N LEU A 66 13.20 11.89 -4.76
CA LEU A 66 13.35 12.09 -3.30
C LEU A 66 14.77 12.56 -2.94
N SER A 67 15.80 12.00 -3.57
CA SER A 67 17.19 12.30 -3.23
C SER A 67 17.58 13.77 -3.45
N VAL A 68 17.00 14.45 -4.45
CA VAL A 68 17.26 15.89 -4.69
C VAL A 68 16.60 16.81 -3.66
N TYR A 69 15.74 16.23 -2.80
CA TYR A 69 15.13 16.89 -1.64
C TYR A 69 15.65 16.30 -0.30
N ASP A 70 16.85 15.73 -0.32
CA ASP A 70 17.52 15.11 0.85
C ASP A 70 16.73 13.95 1.49
N ASN A 71 15.80 13.32 0.76
CA ASN A 71 14.81 12.35 1.25
C ASN A 71 13.97 12.91 2.41
N ASP A 72 13.76 14.20 2.48
CA ASP A 72 13.02 14.89 3.53
C ASP A 72 11.52 14.92 3.20
N PRO A 73 10.67 14.18 3.95
CA PRO A 73 9.23 14.11 3.69
C PRO A 73 8.50 15.44 3.98
N PHE A 74 9.16 16.42 4.61
CA PHE A 74 8.60 17.77 4.81
C PHE A 74 8.87 18.70 3.63
N LYS A 75 9.83 18.37 2.76
CA LYS A 75 10.14 19.15 1.55
C LYS A 75 9.38 18.66 0.32
N LEU A 76 9.23 17.34 0.18
CA LEU A 76 8.61 16.71 -0.98
C LEU A 76 7.65 15.59 -0.56
N LYS A 77 6.40 15.65 -1.01
CA LYS A 77 5.45 14.54 -0.95
C LYS A 77 5.34 13.87 -2.31
N LEU A 78 5.56 12.56 -2.35
CA LEU A 78 5.29 11.74 -3.53
C LEU A 78 4.11 10.81 -3.29
N VAL A 79 3.24 10.73 -4.28
CA VAL A 79 2.13 9.77 -4.33
C VAL A 79 2.21 9.02 -5.65
N MET A 80 2.01 7.70 -5.64
CA MET A 80 1.76 6.95 -6.85
C MET A 80 0.27 6.57 -6.92
N VAL A 81 -0.38 6.87 -8.04
CA VAL A 81 -1.75 6.40 -8.31
C VAL A 81 -1.66 5.24 -9.27
N ALA A 82 -2.12 4.04 -8.85
CA ALA A 82 -2.13 2.83 -9.66
C ALA A 82 -3.56 2.43 -10.04
N HIS A 83 -3.79 2.22 -11.33
CA HIS A 83 -5.04 1.66 -11.87
C HIS A 83 -4.77 0.81 -13.12
N GLY A 84 -5.82 0.17 -13.67
CA GLY A 84 -5.63 -0.77 -14.77
C GLY A 84 -4.58 -1.83 -14.40
N GLN A 85 -3.67 -2.13 -15.32
CA GLN A 85 -2.64 -3.12 -15.09
C GLN A 85 -1.64 -2.74 -13.98
N GLY A 86 -1.52 -1.47 -13.63
CA GLY A 86 -0.60 -0.99 -12.60
C GLY A 86 -0.90 -1.53 -11.21
N VAL A 87 -2.14 -1.96 -10.93
CA VAL A 87 -2.49 -2.52 -9.61
C VAL A 87 -1.79 -3.85 -9.32
N LYS A 88 -1.36 -4.61 -10.36
CA LYS A 88 -0.75 -5.92 -10.18
C LYS A 88 0.52 -5.90 -9.32
N PHE A 89 1.24 -4.78 -9.30
CA PHE A 89 2.47 -4.63 -8.52
C PHE A 89 2.22 -4.53 -7.01
N PHE A 90 0.96 -4.37 -6.60
CA PHE A 90 0.53 -4.23 -5.21
C PHE A 90 -0.25 -5.44 -4.70
N LEU A 91 -0.36 -6.51 -5.51
CA LEU A 91 -1.07 -7.73 -5.13
C LEU A 91 -0.14 -8.72 -4.44
N LYS A 92 -0.73 -9.56 -3.58
CA LYS A 92 -0.04 -10.68 -2.91
C LYS A 92 0.32 -11.79 -3.88
N ASP A 93 -0.53 -12.01 -4.89
CA ASP A 93 -0.35 -12.99 -5.96
C ASP A 93 -1.06 -12.51 -7.24
N LEU A 94 -0.73 -13.12 -8.39
CA LEU A 94 -1.29 -12.79 -9.69
C LEU A 94 -2.30 -13.85 -10.19
N GLU A 95 -2.67 -14.82 -9.37
CA GLU A 95 -3.59 -15.87 -9.74
C GLU A 95 -4.96 -15.28 -10.08
N GLY A 96 -5.59 -15.80 -11.17
CA GLY A 96 -6.91 -15.36 -11.61
C GLY A 96 -6.96 -13.98 -12.28
N LEU A 97 -5.82 -13.31 -12.48
CA LEU A 97 -5.77 -12.07 -13.27
C LEU A 97 -5.89 -12.37 -14.77
N PRO A 98 -6.34 -11.39 -15.59
CA PRO A 98 -6.34 -11.53 -17.04
C PRO A 98 -4.95 -11.91 -17.56
N GLN A 99 -4.89 -12.87 -18.51
CA GLN A 99 -3.63 -13.35 -19.06
C GLN A 99 -2.71 -12.23 -19.59
N ALA A 100 -3.30 -11.20 -20.21
CA ALA A 100 -2.53 -10.04 -20.69
C ALA A 100 -1.81 -9.27 -19.56
N TRP A 101 -2.21 -9.43 -18.29
CA TRP A 101 -1.58 -8.78 -17.15
C TRP A 101 -0.41 -9.61 -16.58
N THR A 102 -0.41 -10.92 -16.85
CA THR A 102 0.55 -11.88 -16.28
C THR A 102 1.55 -12.39 -17.32
N ALA A 103 1.48 -11.89 -18.57
CA ALA A 103 2.37 -12.29 -19.65
C ALA A 103 3.85 -12.04 -19.31
N ASP A 104 4.14 -10.88 -18.73
CA ASP A 104 5.49 -10.51 -18.30
C ASP A 104 5.70 -10.98 -16.85
N LYS A 105 6.64 -11.91 -16.68
CA LYS A 105 7.04 -12.39 -15.35
C LYS A 105 7.97 -11.39 -14.68
N PHE A 106 7.85 -11.26 -13.37
CA PHE A 106 8.75 -10.45 -12.55
C PHE A 106 8.80 -11.02 -11.12
N ASP A 107 9.84 -10.67 -10.39
CA ASP A 107 9.96 -10.98 -8.97
C ASP A 107 9.09 -10.00 -8.17
N GLN A 108 7.91 -10.49 -7.74
CA GLN A 108 6.95 -9.69 -6.97
C GLN A 108 7.52 -9.21 -5.63
N GLU A 109 8.30 -10.04 -4.95
CA GLU A 109 8.84 -9.68 -3.63
C GLU A 109 9.99 -8.66 -3.77
N ALA A 110 10.84 -8.80 -4.78
CA ALA A 110 11.88 -7.81 -5.06
C ALA A 110 11.28 -6.43 -5.40
N ILE A 111 10.24 -6.39 -6.25
CA ILE A 111 9.52 -5.15 -6.56
C ILE A 111 8.85 -4.58 -5.30
N PHE A 112 8.16 -5.40 -4.53
CA PHE A 112 7.47 -4.93 -3.33
C PHE A 112 8.42 -4.46 -2.24
N SER A 113 9.60 -5.07 -2.13
CA SER A 113 10.66 -4.57 -1.24
C SER A 113 11.06 -3.12 -1.58
N ARG A 114 11.18 -2.79 -2.87
CA ARG A 114 11.48 -1.42 -3.33
C ARG A 114 10.33 -0.45 -3.04
N ILE A 115 9.07 -0.89 -3.21
CA ILE A 115 7.87 -0.13 -2.82
C ILE A 115 7.94 0.23 -1.33
N LYS A 116 8.24 -0.74 -0.45
CA LYS A 116 8.39 -0.52 0.99
C LYS A 116 9.53 0.45 1.33
N GLN A 117 10.65 0.37 0.63
CA GLN A 117 11.77 1.31 0.84
C GLN A 117 11.36 2.76 0.55
N LEU A 118 10.61 2.99 -0.53
CA LEU A 118 10.09 4.32 -0.85
C LEU A 118 9.01 4.77 0.14
N ALA A 119 8.15 3.86 0.58
CA ALA A 119 7.16 4.14 1.62
C ALA A 119 7.79 4.57 2.94
N ALA A 120 8.92 3.98 3.33
CA ALA A 120 9.69 4.40 4.50
C ALA A 120 10.22 5.85 4.38
N LEU A 121 10.29 6.39 3.17
CA LEU A 121 10.61 7.81 2.87
C LEU A 121 9.36 8.69 2.68
N GLY A 122 8.18 8.20 3.06
CA GLY A 122 6.92 8.95 3.03
C GLY A 122 6.12 8.85 1.73
N VAL A 123 6.47 7.95 0.81
CA VAL A 123 5.66 7.71 -0.40
C VAL A 123 4.39 6.96 -0.06
N GLU A 124 3.25 7.41 -0.57
CA GLU A 124 1.96 6.74 -0.47
C GLU A 124 1.52 6.19 -1.83
N TYR A 125 0.78 5.08 -1.79
CA TYR A 125 0.29 4.39 -3.00
C TYR A 125 -1.23 4.31 -2.97
N TYR A 126 -1.88 4.92 -3.97
CA TYR A 126 -3.33 5.01 -4.09
C TYR A 126 -3.83 4.04 -5.15
N ILE A 127 -4.65 3.07 -4.74
CA ILE A 127 -5.07 1.93 -5.55
C ILE A 127 -6.54 2.08 -5.94
N CYS A 128 -6.83 1.99 -7.23
CA CYS A 128 -8.14 2.21 -7.82
C CYS A 128 -9.13 1.07 -7.52
N GLN A 129 -10.21 1.33 -6.75
CA GLN A 129 -11.26 0.34 -6.47
C GLN A 129 -12.01 -0.09 -7.75
N ILE A 130 -12.28 0.83 -8.68
CA ILE A 130 -12.97 0.49 -9.96
C ILE A 130 -12.17 -0.55 -10.74
N THR A 131 -10.84 -0.54 -10.70
CA THR A 131 -10.02 -1.56 -11.36
C THR A 131 -10.30 -2.95 -10.81
N PHE A 132 -10.39 -3.09 -9.49
CA PHE A 132 -10.71 -4.36 -8.84
C PHE A 132 -12.11 -4.85 -9.21
N THR A 133 -13.11 -4.00 -9.10
CA THR A 133 -14.50 -4.33 -9.44
C THR A 133 -14.65 -4.77 -10.90
N ARG A 134 -14.07 -4.01 -11.85
CA ARG A 134 -14.20 -4.30 -13.30
C ARG A 134 -13.50 -5.58 -13.74
N ASN A 135 -12.45 -5.99 -13.03
CA ASN A 135 -11.68 -7.18 -13.36
C ASN A 135 -11.95 -8.35 -12.41
N ASN A 136 -12.98 -8.26 -11.56
CA ASN A 136 -13.34 -9.28 -10.55
C ASN A 136 -12.16 -9.68 -9.66
N ILE A 137 -11.31 -8.73 -9.28
CA ILE A 137 -10.19 -8.96 -8.36
C ILE A 137 -10.70 -8.83 -6.94
N ALA A 138 -10.50 -9.85 -6.11
CA ALA A 138 -10.89 -9.80 -4.71
C ALA A 138 -10.05 -8.74 -3.96
N GLU A 139 -10.68 -7.89 -3.13
CA GLU A 139 -9.97 -6.86 -2.33
C GLU A 139 -8.90 -7.49 -1.42
N SER A 140 -9.11 -8.73 -0.96
CA SER A 140 -8.15 -9.48 -0.13
C SER A 140 -6.82 -9.80 -0.81
N LYS A 141 -6.74 -9.70 -2.14
CA LYS A 141 -5.49 -9.84 -2.90
C LYS A 141 -4.58 -8.62 -2.77
N LEU A 142 -5.11 -7.45 -2.44
CA LEU A 142 -4.28 -6.29 -2.17
C LEU A 142 -3.43 -6.52 -0.92
N ARG A 143 -2.16 -6.12 -0.96
CA ARG A 143 -1.30 -6.10 0.22
C ARG A 143 -1.84 -5.08 1.22
N SER A 144 -1.81 -5.41 2.51
CA SER A 144 -2.49 -4.66 3.59
C SER A 144 -1.52 -3.74 4.38
N ASP A 145 -0.53 -3.18 3.71
CA ASP A 145 0.41 -2.23 4.31
C ASP A 145 -0.25 -0.84 4.40
N ASP A 146 0.03 -0.09 5.46
CA ASP A 146 -0.61 1.21 5.80
C ASP A 146 -0.34 2.33 4.78
N PHE A 147 0.75 2.23 4.03
CA PHE A 147 1.08 3.16 2.93
C PHE A 147 0.32 2.87 1.63
N ILE A 148 -0.42 1.76 1.56
CA ILE A 148 -1.31 1.40 0.44
C ILE A 148 -2.73 1.76 0.80
N LYS A 149 -3.34 2.67 0.03
CA LYS A 149 -4.67 3.21 0.32
C LYS A 149 -5.60 3.03 -0.87
N TRP A 150 -6.86 2.77 -0.59
CA TRP A 150 -7.88 2.74 -1.63
C TRP A 150 -8.32 4.13 -2.05
N VAL A 151 -8.55 4.31 -3.34
CA VAL A 151 -9.26 5.47 -3.89
C VAL A 151 -10.42 4.99 -4.77
N PRO A 152 -11.55 5.72 -4.81
CA PRO A 152 -12.73 5.28 -5.58
C PRO A 152 -12.41 5.05 -7.05
N SER A 153 -11.69 5.97 -7.68
CA SER A 153 -11.24 5.91 -9.07
C SER A 153 -9.80 6.42 -9.19
N GLY A 154 -8.91 5.65 -9.85
CA GLY A 154 -7.55 6.10 -10.12
C GLY A 154 -7.51 7.35 -11.00
N VAL A 155 -8.31 7.39 -12.07
CA VAL A 155 -8.39 8.56 -12.96
C VAL A 155 -8.92 9.78 -12.20
N GLY A 156 -9.95 9.60 -11.36
CA GLY A 156 -10.46 10.67 -10.50
C GLY A 156 -9.39 11.16 -9.52
N ALA A 157 -8.64 10.25 -8.90
CA ALA A 157 -7.56 10.62 -7.98
C ALA A 157 -6.45 11.41 -8.69
N VAL A 158 -6.08 11.03 -9.93
CA VAL A 158 -5.12 11.79 -10.75
C VAL A 158 -5.60 13.22 -11.00
N ALA A 159 -6.87 13.42 -11.37
CA ALA A 159 -7.42 14.74 -11.60
C ALA A 159 -7.48 15.58 -10.31
N GLU A 160 -7.96 14.98 -9.21
CA GLU A 160 -8.10 15.66 -7.92
C GLU A 160 -6.76 16.05 -7.30
N LEU A 161 -5.75 15.18 -7.38
CA LEU A 161 -4.41 15.50 -6.90
C LEU A 161 -3.81 16.69 -7.67
N GLN A 162 -3.98 16.73 -9.00
CA GLN A 162 -3.53 17.87 -9.81
C GLN A 162 -4.27 19.16 -9.41
N ALA A 163 -5.60 19.10 -9.22
CA ALA A 163 -6.39 20.24 -8.75
C ALA A 163 -5.93 20.76 -7.37
N LYS A 164 -5.33 19.88 -6.54
CA LYS A 164 -4.73 20.24 -5.25
C LYS A 164 -3.26 20.65 -5.34
N GLY A 165 -2.72 20.81 -6.54
CA GLY A 165 -1.38 21.35 -6.77
C GLY A 165 -0.25 20.31 -6.77
N PHE A 166 -0.57 19.02 -6.94
CA PHE A 166 0.44 18.01 -7.22
C PHE A 166 0.89 18.10 -8.68
N ALA A 167 2.21 18.14 -8.91
CA ALA A 167 2.76 18.04 -10.25
C ALA A 167 2.51 16.64 -10.82
N TYR A 168 2.03 16.55 -12.06
CA TYR A 168 1.80 15.26 -12.72
C TYR A 168 3.08 14.75 -13.35
N ILE A 169 3.49 13.53 -13.01
CA ILE A 169 4.61 12.82 -13.62
C ILE A 169 4.06 11.58 -14.32
N LYS A 170 4.16 11.58 -15.66
CA LYS A 170 3.95 10.36 -16.43
C LYS A 170 5.18 9.48 -16.29
N ALA A 171 5.00 8.31 -15.71
CA ALA A 171 6.09 7.36 -15.56
C ALA A 171 6.32 6.59 -16.86
N GLY A 172 7.52 6.65 -17.42
CA GLY A 172 8.02 5.89 -18.57
C GLY A 172 7.68 6.44 -19.93
#